data_2dabd845ecd1bc82988a5e9a1498b1c1
#
_entry.id   2dabd845ecd1bc82988a5e9a1498b1c1
#
_cell.length_a   1.000
_cell.length_b   1.000
_cell.length_c   1.000
_cell.angle_alpha   90.00
_cell.angle_beta   90.00
_cell.angle_gamma   90.00
#
_symmetry.space_group_name_H-M   'P 1'
#
loop_
_entity.id
_entity.type
_entity.pdbx_description
1 polymer ?
#
loop_
_entity_poly.entity_id
_entity_poly.type
_entity_poly.pdbx_seq_one_letter_code
_entity_poly.pdbx_strand_id
1 'polypeptide(L)'
;MILPSRDEFVRLAADHDVVPVAREVYADLATPISAFMALAKGAEHAFLLESVVGGERLGRYSFLGIGDREVITARGNEVLVENGGVTGERAD
;
A
#
# COMPACT_ATOMS: atom_id res chain seq x y z
N MET A 1 -18.12 0.78 -6.70
CA MET A 1 -18.49 1.53 -5.51
C MET A 1 -17.27 2.17 -4.88
N ILE A 2 -17.40 3.39 -4.46
CA ILE A 2 -16.33 4.13 -3.82
C ILE A 2 -16.71 4.39 -2.38
N LEU A 3 -15.81 4.10 -1.46
CA LEU A 3 -16.03 4.27 -0.03
C LEU A 3 -14.93 5.13 0.56
N PRO A 4 -15.23 6.01 1.46
CA PRO A 4 -16.55 6.44 1.90
C PRO A 4 -17.20 7.35 0.88
N SER A 5 -18.47 7.72 1.12
CA SER A 5 -19.11 8.73 0.29
C SER A 5 -18.42 10.07 0.50
N ARG A 6 -18.68 11.01 -0.41
CA ARG A 6 -18.06 12.31 -0.29
C ARG A 6 -18.42 13.01 1.03
N ASP A 7 -19.70 12.94 1.40
CA ASP A 7 -20.13 13.58 2.64
C ASP A 7 -19.49 12.95 3.85
N GLU A 8 -19.37 11.64 3.84
CA GLU A 8 -18.73 10.94 4.94
C GLU A 8 -17.25 11.24 5.00
N PHE A 9 -16.61 11.34 3.84
CA PHE A 9 -15.21 11.70 3.79
C PHE A 9 -14.98 13.07 4.43
N VAL A 10 -15.84 14.03 4.11
CA VAL A 10 -15.69 15.39 4.66
C VAL A 10 -15.81 15.35 6.19
N ARG A 11 -16.73 14.56 6.70
CA ARG A 11 -16.87 14.44 8.15
C ARG A 11 -15.65 13.80 8.78
N LEU A 12 -15.16 12.74 8.18
CA LEU A 12 -14.00 12.06 8.72
C LEU A 12 -12.74 12.92 8.65
N ALA A 13 -12.61 13.68 7.59
CA ALA A 13 -11.43 14.52 7.40
C ALA A 13 -11.36 15.65 8.42
N ALA A 14 -12.48 15.99 9.04
CA ALA A 14 -12.47 17.01 10.07
C ALA A 14 -11.77 16.55 11.34
N ASP A 15 -11.77 15.24 11.60
CA ASP A 15 -11.23 14.69 12.83
C ASP A 15 -10.02 13.79 12.64
N HIS A 16 -9.69 13.46 11.41
CA HIS A 16 -8.61 12.51 11.12
C HIS A 16 -7.63 13.10 10.12
N ASP A 17 -6.39 12.81 10.31
CA ASP A 17 -5.33 13.28 9.40
C ASP A 17 -5.23 12.44 8.15
N VAL A 18 -5.65 11.17 8.23
CA VAL A 18 -5.60 10.26 7.10
C VAL A 18 -6.94 9.58 6.97
N VAL A 19 -7.51 9.65 5.79
CA VAL A 19 -8.77 8.99 5.50
C VAL A 19 -8.61 8.13 4.26
N PRO A 20 -8.70 6.81 4.38
CA PRO A 20 -8.57 5.95 3.20
C PRO A 20 -9.80 6.08 2.30
N VAL A 21 -9.54 6.06 1.01
CA VAL A 21 -10.60 6.04 0.01
C VAL A 21 -10.40 4.79 -0.82
N ALA A 22 -11.44 4.00 -0.96
CA ALA A 22 -11.35 2.73 -1.64
C ALA A 22 -12.36 2.63 -2.77
N ARG A 23 -11.97 1.98 -3.82
CA ARG A 23 -12.86 1.64 -4.91
C ARG A 23 -12.91 0.13 -5.03
N GLU A 24 -14.12 -0.40 -5.09
CA GLU A 24 -14.31 -1.82 -5.23
C GLU A 24 -14.49 -2.15 -6.71
N VAL A 25 -13.71 -3.08 -7.21
CA VAL A 25 -13.80 -3.49 -8.61
C VAL A 25 -13.81 -5.01 -8.67
N TYR A 26 -14.41 -5.52 -9.74
CA TYR A 26 -14.37 -6.95 -9.99
C TYR A 26 -13.09 -7.29 -10.76
N ALA A 27 -12.45 -8.35 -10.33
CA ALA A 27 -11.21 -8.77 -10.94
C ALA A 27 -11.23 -10.30 -11.16
N ASP A 28 -12.27 -10.78 -11.79
CA ASP A 28 -12.49 -12.20 -11.92
C ASP A 28 -11.38 -12.92 -12.69
N LEU A 29 -10.71 -12.22 -13.58
CA LEU A 29 -9.67 -12.82 -14.40
C LEU A 29 -8.27 -12.49 -13.91
N ALA A 30 -8.15 -11.88 -12.74
CA ALA A 30 -6.87 -11.51 -12.21
C ALA A 30 -6.53 -12.39 -11.01
N THR A 31 -5.25 -12.67 -10.85
CA THR A 31 -4.74 -13.28 -9.63
C THR A 31 -3.96 -12.22 -8.87
N PRO A 32 -3.66 -12.45 -7.60
CA PRO A 32 -2.82 -11.49 -6.87
C PRO A 32 -1.50 -11.22 -7.58
N ILE A 33 -0.89 -12.24 -8.12
CA ILE A 33 0.39 -12.06 -8.81
C ILE A 33 0.22 -11.27 -10.09
N SER A 34 -0.81 -11.58 -10.89
CA SER A 34 -1.00 -10.86 -12.13
C SER A 34 -1.38 -9.40 -11.88
N ALA A 35 -2.16 -9.15 -10.84
CA ALA A 35 -2.50 -7.78 -10.48
C ALA A 35 -1.25 -7.04 -10.01
N PHE A 36 -0.43 -7.70 -9.22
CA PHE A 36 0.80 -7.08 -8.74
C PHE A 36 1.72 -6.72 -9.89
N MET A 37 1.89 -7.63 -10.85
CA MET A 37 2.75 -7.37 -11.99
C MET A 37 2.26 -6.19 -12.81
N ALA A 38 0.96 -6.08 -12.95
CA ALA A 38 0.39 -4.98 -13.72
C ALA A 38 0.55 -3.64 -13.01
N LEU A 39 0.28 -3.62 -11.71
CA LEU A 39 0.30 -2.39 -10.95
C LEU A 39 1.70 -1.92 -10.59
N ALA A 40 2.61 -2.86 -10.39
CA ALA A 40 3.97 -2.52 -10.00
C ALA A 40 4.85 -2.14 -11.17
N LYS A 41 4.36 -2.25 -12.37
CA LYS A 41 5.14 -1.93 -13.55
C LYS A 41 5.56 -0.47 -13.51
N GLY A 42 6.86 -0.25 -13.54
CA GLY A 42 7.39 1.11 -13.46
C GLY A 42 7.47 1.69 -12.07
N ALA A 43 6.99 0.99 -11.06
CA ALA A 43 7.08 1.45 -9.69
C ALA A 43 8.44 1.10 -9.13
N GLU A 44 9.03 2.02 -8.39
CA GLU A 44 10.32 1.79 -7.78
C GLU A 44 10.19 0.88 -6.56
N HIS A 45 9.09 1.02 -5.85
CA HIS A 45 8.84 0.23 -4.66
C HIS A 45 7.44 -0.32 -4.70
N ALA A 46 7.31 -1.60 -4.45
CA ALA A 46 6.01 -2.27 -4.42
C ALA A 46 6.12 -3.49 -3.54
N PHE A 47 4.99 -3.96 -3.03
CA PHE A 47 5.00 -5.17 -2.23
C PHE A 47 3.75 -5.99 -2.50
N LEU A 48 3.87 -7.28 -2.26
CA LEU A 48 2.74 -8.21 -2.31
C LEU A 48 2.82 -9.09 -1.09
N LEU A 49 1.78 -9.07 -0.30
CA LEU A 49 1.66 -9.92 0.88
C LEU A 49 0.57 -10.94 0.62
N GLU A 50 0.93 -12.20 0.69
CA GLU A 50 -0.03 -13.27 0.51
C GLU A 50 -0.08 -14.13 1.74
N SER A 51 -1.29 -14.51 2.12
CA SER A 51 -1.48 -15.37 3.25
C SER A 51 -1.55 -16.81 2.73
N VAL A 52 -0.60 -17.62 3.15
CA VAL A 52 -0.54 -19.01 2.76
C VAL A 52 -0.66 -19.93 3.95
N VAL A 53 -1.35 -19.50 4.95
CA VAL A 53 -1.50 -20.32 6.13
C VAL A 53 -2.49 -21.41 5.83
N GLY A 54 -2.11 -22.62 6.18
CA GLY A 54 -2.71 -23.85 5.76
C GLY A 54 -4.18 -24.05 5.93
N GLY A 55 -4.99 -23.24 5.70
CA GLY A 55 -6.41 -23.45 5.66
C GLY A 55 -7.01 -22.55 4.61
N GLU A 56 -7.92 -23.08 3.86
CA GLU A 56 -8.53 -22.32 2.80
C GLU A 56 -9.16 -21.03 3.32
N ARG A 57 -9.53 -21.01 4.56
CA ARG A 57 -10.20 -19.85 5.08
C ARG A 57 -9.28 -18.73 5.41
N LEU A 58 -8.06 -19.05 5.78
CA LEU A 58 -7.12 -18.03 6.22
C LEU A 58 -6.32 -17.44 5.08
N GLY A 59 -6.29 -18.13 3.96
CA GLY A 59 -5.52 -17.66 2.82
C GLY A 59 -6.33 -16.91 1.80
N ARG A 60 -7.37 -16.22 2.21
CA ARG A 60 -8.26 -15.63 1.24
C ARG A 60 -7.97 -14.19 0.86
N TYR A 61 -7.05 -13.57 1.53
CA TYR A 61 -6.74 -12.17 1.26
C TYR A 61 -5.28 -12.00 0.86
N SER A 62 -5.09 -11.14 -0.10
CA SER A 62 -3.75 -10.70 -0.46
C SER A 62 -3.75 -9.19 -0.45
N PHE A 63 -2.61 -8.63 -0.09
CA PHE A 63 -2.45 -7.18 -0.06
C PHE A 63 -1.29 -6.80 -0.94
N LEU A 64 -1.50 -5.80 -1.78
CA LEU A 64 -0.40 -5.29 -2.56
C LEU A 64 -0.39 -3.77 -2.45
N GLY A 65 0.80 -3.22 -2.51
CA GLY A 65 0.95 -1.79 -2.40
C GLY A 65 1.98 -1.29 -3.38
N ILE A 66 1.73 -0.11 -3.90
CA ILE A 66 2.66 0.59 -4.76
C ILE A 66 2.66 2.05 -4.35
N GLY A 67 3.71 2.74 -4.75
CA GLY A 67 3.84 4.13 -4.39
C GLY A 67 4.77 4.28 -3.22
N ASP A 68 5.54 5.35 -3.26
CA ASP A 68 6.57 5.56 -2.25
C ASP A 68 6.65 7.03 -1.92
N ARG A 69 5.78 7.43 -1.02
CA ARG A 69 5.88 8.78 -0.52
C ARG A 69 7.04 8.90 0.45
N GLU A 70 7.23 7.86 1.24
CA GLU A 70 8.30 7.85 2.20
C GLU A 70 8.90 6.47 2.24
N VAL A 71 10.20 6.39 2.11
CA VAL A 71 10.92 5.13 2.14
C VAL A 71 11.99 5.21 3.21
N ILE A 72 11.99 4.24 4.09
CA ILE A 72 12.97 4.16 5.15
C ILE A 72 13.85 2.96 4.88
N THR A 73 15.13 3.21 4.75
CA THR A 73 16.09 2.15 4.48
C THR A 73 17.10 2.10 5.62
N ALA A 74 17.34 0.92 6.12
CA ALA A 74 18.32 0.72 7.20
C ALA A 74 19.39 -0.26 6.74
N ARG A 75 20.64 0.14 6.90
CA ARG A 75 21.78 -0.70 6.59
C ARG A 75 22.83 -0.50 7.66
N GLY A 76 23.17 -1.58 8.35
CA GLY A 76 24.11 -1.46 9.46
C GLY A 76 23.57 -0.49 10.48
N ASN A 77 24.32 0.57 10.73
CA ASN A 77 23.91 1.59 11.69
C ASN A 77 23.34 2.83 11.03
N GLU A 78 23.07 2.76 9.73
CA GLU A 78 22.59 3.92 9.00
C GLU A 78 21.13 3.78 8.67
N VAL A 79 20.40 4.86 8.82
CA VAL A 79 18.98 4.90 8.45
C VAL A 79 18.81 6.07 7.49
N LEU A 80 18.25 5.76 6.34
CA LEU A 80 18.00 6.74 5.30
C LEU A 80 16.50 6.90 5.15
N VAL A 81 16.05 8.13 5.20
CA VAL A 81 14.63 8.43 4.99
C VAL A 81 14.50 9.26 3.72
N GLU A 82 13.74 8.74 2.78
CA GLU A 82 13.48 9.44 1.53
C GLU A 82 12.01 9.81 1.49
N ASN A 83 11.75 11.05 1.20
CA ASN A 83 10.42 11.57 1.34
C ASN A 83 10.06 12.37 0.11
N GLY A 84 9.40 11.71 -0.85
CA GLY A 84 8.95 12.37 -2.06
C GLY A 84 10.07 13.00 -2.87
N GLY A 85 11.22 12.34 -2.96
CA GLY A 85 12.36 12.88 -3.68
C GLY A 85 13.30 13.69 -2.82
N VAL A 86 12.93 13.94 -1.56
CA VAL A 86 13.81 14.63 -0.63
C VAL A 86 14.44 13.59 0.27
N THR A 87 15.73 13.62 0.40
CA THR A 87 16.47 12.64 1.16
C THR A 87 16.91 13.19 2.49
N GLY A 88 16.51 12.52 3.55
CA GLY A 88 16.95 12.82 4.88
C GLY A 88 17.78 11.67 5.41
N GLU A 89 18.87 11.94 6.03
CA GLU A 89 19.77 10.91 6.47
C GLU A 89 19.96 10.92 7.96
N ARG A 90 20.06 9.75 8.55
CA ARG A 90 20.29 9.61 9.95
C ARG A 90 21.25 8.51 10.23
N ALA A 91 22.09 8.71 11.20
CA ALA A 91 23.02 7.69 11.63
C ALA A 91 22.85 7.52 13.13
N ASP A 92 22.73 6.30 13.57
CA ASP A 92 22.61 6.02 14.99
C ASP A 92 23.71 5.16 15.45
#